data_edfd607fdd0732f902d41167df4f428e
#
_entry.id   edfd607fdd0732f902d41167df4f428e
#
_cell.length_a   1.000
_cell.length_b   1.000
_cell.length_c   1.000
_cell.angle_alpha   90.00
_cell.angle_beta   90.00
_cell.angle_gamma   90.00
#
_symmetry.space_group_name_H-M   'P 1'
#
loop_
_entity.id
_entity.type
_entity.pdbx_description
1 polymer ?
#
loop_
_entity_poly.entity_id
_entity_poly.type
_entity_poly.pdbx_seq_one_letter_code
_entity_poly.pdbx_strand_id
1 'polypeptide(L)'
;MPCTLSDCLLAGMKRIAAAIDLLLPRTCIVCGTRLLSSERHICLLCAGEMPLTRFWKQSHNLMSDRFNDIIQKNLINGKSAPPMSCHEMPEAADACPGSCREPYAYAAALFTYHAEAPFRFIPYNIKYKGDIRAGEYFGRMLGARLMREEHWKDAEIIIPVPLHWTRKFRRGYNQAEAIASGLASAMGIPVRND
;
A
#
# COMPACT_ATOMS: atom_id res chain seq x y z
N MET A 1 -29.68 -19.65 -30.34
CA MET A 1 -29.81 -18.62 -29.29
C MET A 1 -29.24 -17.34 -29.86
N PRO A 2 -29.99 -16.24 -29.97
CA PRO A 2 -29.48 -15.00 -30.58
C PRO A 2 -28.46 -14.36 -29.65
N CYS A 3 -27.31 -14.02 -30.24
CA CYS A 3 -26.24 -13.25 -29.57
C CYS A 3 -26.82 -11.89 -29.17
N THR A 4 -26.77 -11.52 -27.89
CA THR A 4 -27.29 -10.23 -27.46
C THR A 4 -26.38 -9.09 -27.96
N LEU A 5 -26.95 -7.90 -28.20
CA LEU A 5 -26.17 -6.71 -28.59
C LEU A 5 -24.98 -6.44 -27.64
N SER A 6 -25.15 -6.79 -26.38
CA SER A 6 -24.10 -6.68 -25.34
C SER A 6 -22.91 -7.62 -25.61
N ASP A 7 -23.16 -8.84 -26.10
CA ASP A 7 -22.10 -9.82 -26.41
C ASP A 7 -21.30 -9.42 -27.63
N CYS A 8 -21.96 -8.84 -28.66
CA CYS A 8 -21.29 -8.31 -29.84
C CYS A 8 -20.41 -7.08 -29.51
N LEU A 9 -20.88 -6.18 -28.67
CA LEU A 9 -20.11 -5.01 -28.22
C LEU A 9 -18.88 -5.43 -27.40
N LEU A 10 -19.04 -6.37 -26.47
CA LEU A 10 -17.96 -6.94 -25.69
C LEU A 10 -16.91 -7.66 -26.53
N ALA A 11 -17.34 -8.40 -27.56
CA ALA A 11 -16.44 -9.07 -28.49
C ALA A 11 -15.68 -8.06 -29.38
N GLY A 12 -16.33 -6.98 -29.81
CA GLY A 12 -15.72 -5.87 -30.56
C GLY A 12 -14.65 -5.15 -29.72
N MET A 13 -14.95 -4.83 -28.46
CA MET A 13 -14.00 -4.20 -27.54
C MET A 13 -12.79 -5.09 -27.26
N LYS A 14 -12.96 -6.40 -27.11
CA LYS A 14 -11.85 -7.36 -26.93
C LYS A 14 -10.94 -7.42 -28.16
N ARG A 15 -11.51 -7.35 -29.39
CA ARG A 15 -10.70 -7.32 -30.63
C ARG A 15 -9.92 -6.03 -30.79
N ILE A 16 -10.50 -4.88 -30.45
CA ILE A 16 -9.80 -3.59 -30.45
C ILE A 16 -8.69 -3.58 -29.40
N ALA A 17 -8.95 -4.07 -28.19
CA ALA A 17 -7.94 -4.20 -27.15
C ALA A 17 -6.78 -5.12 -27.57
N ALA A 18 -7.06 -6.23 -28.25
CA ALA A 18 -6.03 -7.13 -28.77
C ALA A 18 -5.19 -6.49 -29.89
N ALA A 19 -5.80 -5.67 -30.77
CA ALA A 19 -5.08 -4.92 -31.79
C ALA A 19 -4.20 -3.82 -31.18
N ILE A 20 -4.66 -3.13 -30.15
CA ILE A 20 -3.88 -2.15 -29.39
C ILE A 20 -2.73 -2.83 -28.67
N ASP A 21 -2.96 -3.98 -28.03
CA ASP A 21 -1.90 -4.77 -27.35
C ASP A 21 -0.83 -5.31 -28.33
N LEU A 22 -1.14 -5.41 -29.62
CA LEU A 22 -0.18 -5.77 -30.66
C LEU A 22 0.73 -4.61 -31.03
N LEU A 23 0.18 -3.39 -31.13
CA LEU A 23 0.91 -2.17 -31.51
C LEU A 23 1.62 -1.52 -30.32
N LEU A 24 1.04 -1.62 -29.13
CA LEU A 24 1.54 -1.06 -27.87
C LEU A 24 1.50 -2.13 -26.78
N PRO A 25 2.42 -3.11 -26.81
CA PRO A 25 2.40 -4.22 -25.88
C PRO A 25 2.60 -3.72 -24.45
N ARG A 26 1.76 -4.19 -23.56
CA ARG A 26 1.94 -3.98 -22.12
C ARG A 26 3.17 -4.74 -21.68
N THR A 27 4.09 -4.06 -20.97
CA THR A 27 5.34 -4.64 -20.50
C THR A 27 5.41 -4.66 -18.98
N CYS A 28 6.11 -5.65 -18.45
CA CYS A 28 6.39 -5.76 -17.02
C CYS A 28 7.25 -4.58 -16.55
N ILE A 29 6.84 -3.91 -15.49
CA ILE A 29 7.56 -2.76 -14.92
C ILE A 29 8.98 -3.15 -14.47
N VAL A 30 9.19 -4.40 -14.08
CA VAL A 30 10.45 -4.89 -13.50
C VAL A 30 11.43 -5.36 -14.57
N CYS A 31 11.02 -6.30 -15.43
CA CYS A 31 11.92 -6.94 -16.41
C CYS A 31 11.69 -6.51 -17.87
N GLY A 32 10.66 -5.72 -18.15
CA GLY A 32 10.33 -5.27 -19.51
C GLY A 32 9.70 -6.34 -20.42
N THR A 33 9.55 -7.58 -19.99
CA THR A 33 8.93 -8.65 -20.78
C THR A 33 7.46 -8.32 -21.05
N ARG A 34 6.96 -8.72 -22.22
CA ARG A 34 5.54 -8.54 -22.60
C ARG A 34 4.64 -9.29 -21.60
N LEU A 35 3.62 -8.59 -21.10
CA LEU A 35 2.64 -9.14 -20.16
C LEU A 35 1.60 -9.98 -20.90
N LEU A 36 1.16 -11.06 -20.24
CA LEU A 36 0.02 -11.85 -20.64
C LEU A 36 -1.29 -11.07 -20.38
N SER A 37 -2.39 -11.51 -20.97
CA SER A 37 -3.70 -10.88 -20.79
C SER A 37 -4.19 -10.86 -19.34
N SER A 38 -3.78 -11.84 -18.54
CA SER A 38 -4.07 -11.95 -17.09
C SER A 38 -3.16 -11.10 -16.21
N GLU A 39 -2.01 -10.67 -16.72
CA GLU A 39 -1.02 -9.86 -16.00
C GLU A 39 -1.26 -8.37 -16.23
N ARG A 40 -0.96 -7.52 -15.26
CA ARG A 40 -1.26 -6.08 -15.38
C ARG A 40 -0.01 -5.21 -15.38
N HIS A 41 0.72 -5.17 -14.28
CA HIS A 41 1.89 -4.29 -14.11
C HIS A 41 3.18 -5.08 -13.94
N ILE A 42 3.08 -6.33 -13.54
CA ILE A 42 4.21 -7.22 -13.26
C ILE A 42 3.90 -8.62 -13.80
N CYS A 43 4.89 -9.28 -14.41
CA CYS A 43 4.74 -10.65 -14.87
C CYS A 43 4.80 -11.65 -13.71
N LEU A 44 4.31 -12.85 -13.93
CA LEU A 44 4.23 -13.90 -12.90
C LEU A 44 5.60 -14.26 -12.30
N LEU A 45 6.64 -14.31 -13.13
CA LEU A 45 8.02 -14.54 -12.69
C LEU A 45 8.49 -13.47 -11.72
N CYS A 46 8.42 -12.20 -12.10
CA CYS A 46 8.82 -11.10 -11.23
C CYS A 46 7.92 -11.00 -9.98
N ALA A 47 6.65 -11.37 -10.08
CA ALA A 47 5.77 -11.41 -8.91
C ALA A 47 6.20 -12.50 -7.90
N GLY A 48 6.68 -13.65 -8.39
CA GLY A 48 7.22 -14.73 -7.57
C GLY A 48 8.58 -14.41 -6.94
N GLU A 49 9.41 -13.65 -7.65
CA GLU A 49 10.75 -13.25 -7.20
C GLU A 49 10.78 -11.97 -6.36
N MET A 50 9.61 -11.33 -6.16
CA MET A 50 9.53 -10.09 -5.40
C MET A 50 10.07 -10.27 -3.97
N PRO A 51 11.04 -9.46 -3.53
CA PRO A 51 11.66 -9.57 -2.20
C PRO A 51 10.70 -9.05 -1.11
N LEU A 52 9.66 -9.80 -0.81
CA LEU A 52 8.64 -9.45 0.16
C LEU A 52 9.23 -9.37 1.57
N THR A 53 8.95 -8.28 2.30
CA THR A 53 9.45 -8.09 3.67
C THR A 53 8.75 -8.99 4.68
N ARG A 54 7.49 -9.31 4.45
CA ARG A 54 6.58 -10.00 5.39
C ARG A 54 6.38 -9.26 6.72
N PHE A 55 6.76 -7.98 6.82
CA PHE A 55 6.60 -7.17 8.03
C PHE A 55 5.14 -7.02 8.47
N TRP A 56 4.19 -7.16 7.54
CA TRP A 56 2.77 -7.17 7.89
C TRP A 56 2.35 -8.31 8.84
N LYS A 57 3.15 -9.39 8.94
CA LYS A 57 2.89 -10.53 9.84
C LYS A 57 3.48 -10.35 11.24
N GLN A 58 4.36 -9.37 11.40
CA GLN A 58 5.15 -9.18 12.61
C GLN A 58 4.66 -7.90 13.30
N SER A 59 4.21 -8.01 14.53
CA SER A 59 3.89 -6.86 15.37
C SER A 59 5.15 -6.04 15.67
N HIS A 60 6.27 -6.71 15.90
CA HIS A 60 7.59 -6.10 16.07
C HIS A 60 8.48 -6.43 14.87
N ASN A 61 9.04 -5.42 14.23
CA ASN A 61 9.97 -5.55 13.12
C ASN A 61 10.88 -4.31 13.05
N LEU A 62 11.99 -4.41 12.32
CA LEU A 62 12.99 -3.33 12.24
C LEU A 62 12.42 -1.97 11.82
N MET A 63 11.34 -1.94 11.05
CA MET A 63 10.69 -0.70 10.62
C MET A 63 9.82 -0.12 11.72
N SER A 64 8.99 -0.94 12.38
CA SER A 64 8.14 -0.52 13.48
C SER A 64 8.95 -0.13 14.71
N ASP A 65 9.99 -0.88 15.07
CA ASP A 65 10.84 -0.59 16.22
C ASP A 65 11.54 0.75 16.06
N ARG A 66 12.13 1.03 14.90
CA ARG A 66 12.71 2.34 14.58
C ARG A 66 11.70 3.49 14.67
N PHE A 67 10.48 3.26 14.22
CA PHE A 67 9.44 4.27 14.26
C PHE A 67 9.01 4.56 15.71
N ASN A 68 8.84 3.53 16.51
CA ASN A 68 8.49 3.66 17.93
C ASN A 68 9.62 4.31 18.74
N ASP A 69 10.88 4.01 18.47
CA ASP A 69 12.03 4.71 19.07
C ASP A 69 11.98 6.23 18.84
N ILE A 70 11.57 6.66 17.63
CA ILE A 70 11.43 8.08 17.30
C ILE A 70 10.26 8.69 18.07
N ILE A 71 9.14 7.99 18.18
CA ILE A 71 7.96 8.42 18.93
C ILE A 71 8.35 8.60 20.40
N GLN A 72 8.97 7.60 21.04
CA GLN A 72 9.38 7.67 22.43
C GLN A 72 10.37 8.79 22.71
N LYS A 73 11.37 8.99 21.84
CA LYS A 73 12.31 10.12 21.98
C LYS A 73 11.62 11.48 21.89
N ASN A 74 10.60 11.62 21.05
CA ASN A 74 9.83 12.85 20.96
C ASN A 74 8.93 13.08 22.17
N LEU A 75 8.38 12.02 22.76
CA LEU A 75 7.62 12.06 24.01
C LEU A 75 8.50 12.50 25.21
N ILE A 76 9.68 11.89 25.35
CA ILE A 76 10.64 12.23 26.41
C ILE A 76 11.12 13.69 26.28
N ASN A 77 11.27 14.22 25.07
CA ASN A 77 11.70 15.60 24.81
C ASN A 77 10.57 16.64 24.97
N GLY A 78 9.44 16.30 25.60
CA GLY A 78 8.41 17.24 26.05
C GLY A 78 7.52 17.83 24.97
N LYS A 79 7.46 17.21 23.78
CA LYS A 79 6.60 17.70 22.67
C LYS A 79 5.18 17.12 22.66
N SER A 80 4.90 16.12 23.47
CA SER A 80 3.54 15.61 23.73
C SER A 80 3.60 14.80 25.03
N ALA A 81 2.69 15.06 25.96
CA ALA A 81 2.53 14.20 27.13
C ALA A 81 2.00 12.83 26.67
N PRO A 82 2.59 11.70 27.09
CA PRO A 82 2.02 10.40 26.82
C PRO A 82 0.66 10.29 27.51
N PRO A 83 -0.32 9.58 26.95
CA PRO A 83 -1.46 9.12 27.74
C PRO A 83 -0.88 8.31 28.91
N MET A 84 -1.29 8.62 30.13
CA MET A 84 -0.81 8.00 31.36
C MET A 84 -0.83 6.48 31.20
N SER A 85 0.33 5.84 31.45
CA SER A 85 0.41 4.38 31.46
C SER A 85 -0.43 3.85 32.60
N CYS A 86 -1.12 2.72 32.41
CA CYS A 86 -1.95 2.08 33.44
C CYS A 86 -1.16 1.64 34.68
N HIS A 87 0.17 1.73 34.63
CA HIS A 87 1.06 1.44 35.77
C HIS A 87 1.15 2.55 36.81
N GLU A 88 0.66 3.75 36.55
CA GLU A 88 0.71 4.89 37.48
C GLU A 88 -0.64 5.19 38.17
N MET A 89 -1.66 4.32 37.97
CA MET A 89 -2.90 4.45 38.73
C MET A 89 -2.81 3.70 40.05
N PRO A 90 -3.09 4.35 41.22
CA PRO A 90 -3.18 3.66 42.48
C PRO A 90 -4.31 2.63 42.47
N GLU A 91 -4.06 1.48 43.05
CA GLU A 91 -4.90 0.29 43.20
C GLU A 91 -6.44 0.53 43.23
N ALA A 92 -7.07 0.54 42.09
CA ALA A 92 -8.48 0.23 41.93
C ALA A 92 -8.58 -0.80 40.79
N ALA A 93 -8.39 -2.06 41.16
CA ALA A 93 -8.07 -3.18 40.26
C ALA A 93 -9.22 -3.66 39.35
N ASP A 94 -10.38 -2.97 39.30
CA ASP A 94 -11.58 -3.50 38.63
C ASP A 94 -12.13 -2.64 37.49
N ALA A 95 -11.43 -1.59 37.04
CA ALA A 95 -11.94 -0.68 36.02
C ALA A 95 -10.94 -0.34 34.91
N CYS A 96 -10.14 -1.31 34.46
CA CYS A 96 -9.49 -1.20 33.16
C CYS A 96 -10.42 -1.81 32.12
N PRO A 97 -11.21 -1.03 31.35
CA PRO A 97 -11.93 -1.58 30.22
C PRO A 97 -10.88 -1.99 29.19
N GLY A 98 -10.51 -3.25 29.20
CA GLY A 98 -9.98 -4.14 28.17
C GLY A 98 -9.07 -3.61 27.07
N SER A 99 -8.32 -2.51 27.20
CA SER A 99 -7.40 -2.06 26.15
C SER A 99 -6.40 -1.01 26.63
N CYS A 100 -5.63 -1.30 27.67
CA CYS A 100 -4.32 -0.64 27.83
C CYS A 100 -3.33 -1.25 26.85
N ARG A 101 -3.55 -1.09 25.54
CA ARG A 101 -2.52 -1.33 24.54
C ARG A 101 -1.52 -0.18 24.68
N GLU A 102 -0.27 -0.51 25.00
CA GLU A 102 0.83 0.44 24.84
C GLU A 102 0.69 1.06 23.45
N PRO A 103 0.86 2.39 23.30
CA PRO A 103 0.72 3.07 22.02
C PRO A 103 1.88 2.66 21.09
N TYR A 104 1.81 1.44 20.58
CA TYR A 104 2.76 0.89 19.65
C TYR A 104 2.26 1.03 18.21
N ALA A 105 3.04 1.74 17.40
CA ALA A 105 2.72 1.91 15.99
C ALA A 105 3.28 0.73 15.17
N TYR A 106 2.40 -0.03 14.54
CA TYR A 106 2.78 -1.07 13.59
C TYR A 106 3.29 -0.45 12.28
N ALA A 107 4.23 -1.12 11.64
CA ALA A 107 4.73 -0.71 10.34
C ALA A 107 4.86 -1.90 9.38
N ALA A 108 4.49 -1.67 8.12
CA ALA A 108 4.60 -2.68 7.08
C ALA A 108 5.14 -2.08 5.78
N ALA A 109 5.92 -2.87 5.06
CA ALA A 109 6.34 -2.58 3.71
C ALA A 109 6.07 -3.81 2.83
N LEU A 110 5.70 -3.59 1.57
CA LEU A 110 5.40 -4.71 0.66
C LEU A 110 6.65 -5.49 0.30
N PHE A 111 7.71 -4.79 -0.09
CA PHE A 111 8.99 -5.40 -0.50
C PHE A 111 10.19 -4.55 -0.08
N THR A 112 11.36 -5.19 -0.03
CA THR A 112 12.62 -4.53 0.28
C THR A 112 13.12 -3.76 -0.94
N TYR A 113 13.48 -2.49 -0.74
CA TYR A 113 14.04 -1.65 -1.79
C TYR A 113 15.57 -1.75 -1.80
N HIS A 114 16.12 -2.09 -2.98
CA HIS A 114 17.55 -2.00 -3.26
C HIS A 114 17.75 -1.17 -4.52
N ALA A 115 18.67 -0.21 -4.47
CA ALA A 115 18.90 0.74 -5.57
C ALA A 115 19.37 0.06 -6.87
N GLU A 116 20.04 -1.06 -6.76
CA GLU A 116 20.58 -1.83 -7.91
C GLU A 116 19.63 -2.93 -8.39
N ALA A 117 18.63 -3.31 -7.59
CA ALA A 117 17.71 -4.37 -7.95
C ALA A 117 16.66 -3.91 -8.98
N PRO A 118 16.19 -4.80 -9.88
CA PRO A 118 15.18 -4.46 -10.90
C PRO A 118 13.87 -3.93 -10.31
N PHE A 119 13.52 -4.33 -9.08
CA PHE A 119 12.32 -3.89 -8.37
C PHE A 119 12.30 -2.40 -8.05
N ARG A 120 13.43 -1.68 -8.15
CA ARG A 120 13.51 -0.21 -8.07
C ARG A 120 12.62 0.48 -9.09
N PHE A 121 12.33 -0.17 -10.21
CA PHE A 121 11.49 0.39 -11.25
C PHE A 121 10.02 0.53 -10.83
N ILE A 122 9.54 -0.22 -9.83
CA ILE A 122 8.18 -0.06 -9.28
C ILE A 122 7.98 1.33 -8.69
N PRO A 123 8.70 1.74 -7.63
CA PRO A 123 8.54 3.10 -7.10
C PRO A 123 8.98 4.18 -8.09
N TYR A 124 9.90 3.90 -9.01
CA TYR A 124 10.30 4.83 -10.05
C TYR A 124 9.13 5.14 -11.00
N ASN A 125 8.43 4.13 -11.51
CA ASN A 125 7.28 4.33 -12.41
C ASN A 125 6.15 5.09 -11.70
N ILE A 126 5.85 4.73 -10.44
CA ILE A 126 4.86 5.43 -9.63
C ILE A 126 5.28 6.89 -9.40
N LYS A 127 6.55 7.19 -9.14
CA LYS A 127 7.01 8.55 -8.81
C LYS A 127 7.22 9.45 -10.01
N TYR A 128 7.68 8.91 -11.13
CA TYR A 128 8.22 9.71 -12.23
C TYR A 128 7.54 9.48 -13.58
N LYS A 129 6.87 8.33 -13.78
CA LYS A 129 6.13 8.07 -15.02
C LYS A 129 4.62 8.31 -14.90
N GLY A 130 4.15 8.73 -13.73
CA GLY A 130 2.73 9.02 -13.53
C GLY A 130 1.83 7.77 -13.55
N ASP A 131 2.39 6.58 -13.26
CA ASP A 131 1.61 5.33 -13.28
C ASP A 131 0.80 5.16 -11.98
N ILE A 132 -0.32 5.90 -11.93
CA ILE A 132 -1.29 5.84 -10.83
C ILE A 132 -1.82 4.42 -10.65
N ARG A 133 -2.09 3.72 -11.76
CA ARG A 133 -2.65 2.36 -11.73
C ARG A 133 -1.70 1.35 -11.11
N ALA A 134 -0.38 1.53 -11.31
CA ALA A 134 0.62 0.73 -10.62
C ALA A 134 0.59 1.01 -9.11
N GLY A 135 0.46 2.27 -8.69
CA GLY A 135 0.30 2.64 -7.27
C GLY A 135 -0.89 1.93 -6.63
N GLU A 136 -2.05 1.99 -7.28
CA GLU A 136 -3.26 1.28 -6.83
C GLU A 136 -3.09 -0.24 -6.81
N TYR A 137 -2.44 -0.81 -7.82
CA TYR A 137 -2.19 -2.25 -7.90
C TYR A 137 -1.32 -2.75 -6.73
N PHE A 138 -0.19 -2.11 -6.46
CA PHE A 138 0.70 -2.48 -5.37
C PHE A 138 0.11 -2.14 -3.99
N GLY A 139 -0.67 -1.06 -3.89
CA GLY A 139 -1.45 -0.74 -2.71
C GLY A 139 -2.46 -1.84 -2.39
N ARG A 140 -3.23 -2.30 -3.38
CA ARG A 140 -4.18 -3.41 -3.23
C ARG A 140 -3.48 -4.72 -2.85
N MET A 141 -2.32 -4.98 -3.43
CA MET A 141 -1.50 -6.15 -3.10
C MET A 141 -1.04 -6.15 -1.63
N LEU A 142 -0.69 -4.99 -1.09
CA LEU A 142 -0.35 -4.83 0.33
C LEU A 142 -1.61 -4.95 1.20
N GLY A 143 -2.67 -4.23 0.88
CA GLY A 143 -3.93 -4.26 1.65
C GLY A 143 -4.51 -5.65 1.82
N ALA A 144 -4.50 -6.46 0.74
CA ALA A 144 -4.94 -7.86 0.79
C ALA A 144 -4.08 -8.74 1.73
N ARG A 145 -2.84 -8.34 2.03
CA ARG A 145 -1.97 -9.02 3.00
C ARG A 145 -2.22 -8.54 4.42
N LEU A 146 -2.42 -7.24 4.60
CA LEU A 146 -2.73 -6.64 5.90
C LEU A 146 -4.02 -7.23 6.49
N MET A 147 -5.04 -7.36 5.68
CA MET A 147 -6.35 -7.92 6.10
C MET A 147 -6.32 -9.36 6.59
N ARG A 148 -5.22 -10.09 6.38
CA ARG A 148 -5.06 -11.46 6.89
C ARG A 148 -4.56 -11.51 8.34
N GLU A 149 -4.09 -10.39 8.87
CA GLU A 149 -3.47 -10.29 10.19
C GLU A 149 -4.35 -9.45 11.11
N GLU A 150 -4.56 -9.91 12.33
CA GLU A 150 -5.51 -9.30 13.29
C GLU A 150 -5.17 -7.86 13.62
N HIS A 151 -3.88 -7.54 13.84
CA HIS A 151 -3.45 -6.21 14.28
C HIS A 151 -3.65 -5.08 13.25
N TRP A 152 -4.07 -5.40 12.01
CA TRP A 152 -4.44 -4.41 11.01
C TRP A 152 -5.94 -4.23 10.82
N LYS A 153 -6.76 -5.11 11.43
CA LYS A 153 -8.23 -5.08 11.28
C LYS A 153 -8.88 -3.90 11.99
N ASP A 154 -8.24 -3.36 13.02
CA ASP A 154 -8.75 -2.21 13.79
C ASP A 154 -8.52 -0.88 13.05
N ALA A 155 -7.95 -0.90 11.86
CA ALA A 155 -7.74 0.31 11.06
C ALA A 155 -9.09 0.79 10.50
N GLU A 156 -9.50 2.00 10.86
CA GLU A 156 -10.78 2.60 10.44
C GLU A 156 -10.62 3.57 9.27
N ILE A 157 -9.40 4.10 9.05
CA ILE A 157 -9.14 5.15 8.09
C ILE A 157 -7.73 5.05 7.51
N ILE A 158 -7.57 5.43 6.25
CA ILE A 158 -6.27 5.59 5.60
C ILE A 158 -6.02 7.08 5.35
N ILE A 159 -4.88 7.57 5.83
CA ILE A 159 -4.45 8.94 5.63
C ILE A 159 -3.16 8.93 4.81
N PRO A 160 -3.19 9.30 3.52
CA PRO A 160 -1.99 9.38 2.70
C PRO A 160 -1.13 10.57 3.15
N VAL A 161 0.18 10.36 3.26
CA VAL A 161 1.11 11.45 3.55
C VAL A 161 0.99 12.53 2.46
N PRO A 162 0.71 13.80 2.83
CA PRO A 162 0.55 14.87 1.87
C PRO A 162 1.87 15.16 1.15
N LEU A 163 1.76 15.42 -0.14
CA LEU A 163 2.90 15.82 -0.95
C LEU A 163 3.00 17.35 -0.95
N HIS A 164 4.20 17.90 -0.70
CA HIS A 164 4.43 19.33 -0.79
C HIS A 164 3.96 19.87 -2.16
N TRP A 165 3.29 21.02 -2.19
CA TRP A 165 2.62 21.58 -3.37
C TRP A 165 3.52 21.69 -4.61
N THR A 166 4.80 22.07 -4.47
CA THR A 166 5.77 22.13 -5.57
C THR A 166 6.04 20.76 -6.21
N ARG A 167 6.07 19.70 -5.39
CA ARG A 167 6.23 18.33 -5.88
C ARG A 167 4.96 17.81 -6.53
N LYS A 168 3.78 18.15 -5.96
CA LYS A 168 2.48 17.81 -6.54
C LYS A 168 2.31 18.46 -7.92
N PHE A 169 2.69 19.74 -8.05
CA PHE A 169 2.67 20.44 -9.33
C PHE A 169 3.58 19.80 -10.38
N ARG A 170 4.82 19.43 -10.00
CA ARG A 170 5.79 18.80 -10.93
C ARG A 170 5.42 17.36 -11.30
N ARG A 171 4.76 16.61 -10.43
CA ARG A 171 4.39 15.18 -10.63
C ARG A 171 2.99 14.99 -11.16
N GLY A 172 2.12 16.00 -11.02
CA GLY A 172 0.72 15.95 -11.41
C GLY A 172 -0.20 15.23 -10.42
N TYR A 173 0.34 14.45 -9.47
CA TYR A 173 -0.45 13.70 -8.48
C TYR A 173 0.37 13.33 -7.23
N ASN A 174 -0.33 12.91 -6.17
CA ASN A 174 0.27 12.37 -4.96
C ASN A 174 0.35 10.84 -5.03
N GLN A 175 1.56 10.28 -4.99
CA GLN A 175 1.78 8.84 -5.06
C GLN A 175 1.19 8.10 -3.85
N ALA A 176 1.21 8.74 -2.68
CA ALA A 176 0.62 8.17 -1.47
C ALA A 176 -0.90 8.01 -1.61
N GLU A 177 -1.58 8.95 -2.29
CA GLU A 177 -3.01 8.85 -2.59
C GLU A 177 -3.33 7.65 -3.49
N ALA A 178 -2.52 7.41 -4.53
CA ALA A 178 -2.70 6.25 -5.42
C ALA A 178 -2.53 4.92 -4.66
N ILE A 179 -1.52 4.82 -3.81
CA ILE A 179 -1.29 3.63 -2.99
C ILE A 179 -2.41 3.46 -1.95
N ALA A 180 -2.84 4.56 -1.31
CA ALA A 180 -3.94 4.58 -0.34
C ALA A 180 -5.26 4.13 -0.97
N SER A 181 -5.57 4.56 -2.19
CA SER A 181 -6.74 4.11 -2.95
C SER A 181 -6.74 2.60 -3.16
N GLY A 182 -5.58 2.04 -3.52
CA GLY A 182 -5.41 0.59 -3.64
C GLY A 182 -5.59 -0.16 -2.32
N LEU A 183 -5.00 0.35 -1.24
CA LEU A 183 -5.18 -0.18 0.12
C LEU A 183 -6.65 -0.16 0.53
N ALA A 184 -7.32 0.99 0.39
CA ALA A 184 -8.72 1.21 0.71
C ALA A 184 -9.63 0.19 -0.01
N SER A 185 -9.39 -0.01 -1.30
CA SER A 185 -10.14 -0.98 -2.11
C SER A 185 -9.99 -2.42 -1.61
N ALA A 186 -8.84 -2.79 -1.02
CA ALA A 186 -8.60 -4.12 -0.49
C ALA A 186 -9.07 -4.30 0.95
N MET A 187 -8.99 -3.25 1.76
CA MET A 187 -9.30 -3.28 3.18
C MET A 187 -10.74 -2.88 3.49
N GLY A 188 -11.46 -2.27 2.52
CA GLY A 188 -12.84 -1.83 2.74
C GLY A 188 -12.97 -0.60 3.64
N ILE A 189 -11.90 0.19 3.82
CA ILE A 189 -11.87 1.36 4.69
C ILE A 189 -11.67 2.66 3.89
N PRO A 190 -12.20 3.80 4.37
CA PRO A 190 -12.13 5.06 3.63
C PRO A 190 -10.73 5.68 3.62
N VAL A 191 -10.44 6.44 2.55
CA VAL A 191 -9.28 7.33 2.46
C VAL A 191 -9.70 8.75 2.80
N ARG A 192 -8.96 9.43 3.65
CA ARG A 192 -9.09 10.87 3.92
C ARG A 192 -7.87 11.64 3.45
N ASN A 193 -8.12 12.69 2.68
CA ASN A 193 -7.11 13.56 2.07
C ASN A 193 -7.22 14.97 2.68
N ASP A 194 -7.27 15.07 3.99
CA ASP A 194 -7.39 16.37 4.69
C ASP A 194 -6.07 17.16 4.64
#